data_14e9ce682ee66ead4fae8ee16c811f3c
#
_entry.id   14e9ce682ee66ead4fae8ee16c811f3c
#
_cell.length_a   1.000
_cell.length_b   1.000
_cell.length_c   1.000
_cell.angle_alpha   90.00
_cell.angle_beta   90.00
_cell.angle_gamma   90.00
#
_symmetry.space_group_name_H-M   'P 1'
#
loop_
_entity.id
_entity.type
_entity.pdbx_description
1 polymer ?
#
loop_
_entity_poly.entity_id
_entity_poly.type
_entity_poly.pdbx_seq_one_letter_code
_entity_poly.pdbx_strand_id
1 'polypeptide(L)'
;MKNIIILGSEKIYDEKYCPKNNKRFKDVKETLKVLKDILNKLDIKVLRPSKDSPSELCRSLWVRDTSINIDNNIYLIPHMVNVSKKNRQPKEEVDTLPKEVIGFAKRLSENIVLDGGDVIQENNKIFIGKGIRTDNSGYLWLKKEFPEKNIIQIEHSSLHLDNCFSVLPNNRVLYSRKHIKSLPTSVKNNYEVICVEDYIESRALAELAGNILVFKKNLICADLRKFKKLYKHLENLGYIMHYVPFFDLYKDNGGVRCLTTWYKVDNEIK
;
A
#
# COMPACT_ATOMS: atom_id res chain seq x y z
N MET A 1 -11.13 9.26 17.39
CA MET A 1 -10.81 8.66 16.08
C MET A 1 -10.34 7.22 16.26
N LYS A 2 -11.06 6.25 15.72
CA LYS A 2 -10.58 4.84 15.68
C LYS A 2 -9.80 4.62 14.38
N ASN A 3 -8.65 3.97 14.49
CA ASN A 3 -7.89 3.55 13.30
C ASN A 3 -8.55 2.29 12.76
N ILE A 4 -8.91 2.32 11.47
CA ILE A 4 -9.51 1.20 10.77
C ILE A 4 -8.62 0.83 9.60
N ILE A 5 -8.41 -0.45 9.41
CA ILE A 5 -7.76 -1.00 8.21
C ILE A 5 -8.74 -1.90 7.48
N ILE A 6 -8.83 -1.72 6.17
CA ILE A 6 -9.43 -2.69 5.28
C ILE A 6 -8.32 -3.66 4.89
N LEU A 7 -8.51 -4.94 5.19
CA LEU A 7 -7.57 -6.02 4.89
C LEU A 7 -8.10 -6.84 3.72
N GLY A 8 -7.27 -7.11 2.74
CA GLY A 8 -7.60 -7.87 1.54
C GLY A 8 -8.16 -9.27 1.80
N SER A 9 -8.69 -9.92 0.77
CA SER A 9 -9.30 -11.24 0.83
C SER A 9 -8.46 -12.29 0.12
N GLU A 10 -8.35 -13.48 0.72
CA GLU A 10 -7.67 -14.66 0.16
C GLU A 10 -8.45 -15.35 -0.97
N LYS A 11 -9.73 -15.05 -1.15
CA LYS A 11 -10.64 -15.83 -2.00
C LYS A 11 -10.29 -15.91 -3.47
N ILE A 12 -9.45 -15.01 -3.93
CA ILE A 12 -8.88 -15.05 -5.28
C ILE A 12 -8.13 -16.36 -5.58
N TYR A 13 -7.55 -16.98 -4.55
CA TYR A 13 -6.83 -18.24 -4.69
C TYR A 13 -7.70 -19.45 -4.29
N ASP A 14 -9.02 -19.23 -4.07
CA ASP A 14 -9.98 -20.31 -3.83
C ASP A 14 -9.95 -21.35 -4.99
N GLU A 15 -10.17 -22.61 -4.67
CA GLU A 15 -10.16 -23.73 -5.61
C GLU A 15 -11.07 -23.51 -6.82
N LYS A 16 -12.15 -22.76 -6.63
CA LYS A 16 -13.09 -22.40 -7.70
C LYS A 16 -12.43 -21.56 -8.81
N TYR A 17 -11.46 -20.69 -8.43
CA TYR A 17 -10.81 -19.75 -9.34
C TYR A 17 -9.36 -20.09 -9.63
N CYS A 18 -8.74 -20.92 -8.78
CA CYS A 18 -7.36 -21.35 -8.92
C CYS A 18 -7.18 -22.83 -8.49
N PRO A 19 -7.83 -23.79 -9.16
CA PRO A 19 -7.93 -25.19 -8.71
C PRO A 19 -6.58 -25.90 -8.57
N LYS A 20 -5.51 -25.38 -9.17
CA LYS A 20 -4.18 -25.99 -9.14
C LYS A 20 -3.28 -25.46 -8.00
N ASN A 21 -3.75 -24.57 -7.11
CA ASN A 21 -2.84 -23.85 -6.22
C ASN A 21 -3.27 -23.82 -4.74
N ASN A 22 -3.68 -24.98 -4.22
CA ASN A 22 -4.06 -25.16 -2.81
C ASN A 22 -3.00 -24.67 -1.80
N LYS A 23 -1.71 -24.77 -2.16
CA LYS A 23 -0.62 -24.25 -1.32
C LYS A 23 -0.68 -22.73 -1.21
N ARG A 24 -0.83 -22.02 -2.35
CA ARG A 24 -0.84 -20.56 -2.37
C ARG A 24 -2.03 -19.97 -1.61
N PHE A 25 -3.20 -20.61 -1.71
CA PHE A 25 -4.36 -20.23 -0.89
C PHE A 25 -4.10 -20.33 0.60
N LYS A 26 -3.47 -21.44 1.05
CA LYS A 26 -3.10 -21.63 2.45
C LYS A 26 -2.08 -20.58 2.91
N ASP A 27 -1.06 -20.32 2.10
CA ASP A 27 -0.01 -19.35 2.39
C ASP A 27 -0.61 -17.94 2.54
N VAL A 28 -1.48 -17.51 1.62
CA VAL A 28 -2.18 -16.22 1.69
C VAL A 28 -3.07 -16.14 2.92
N LYS A 29 -3.83 -17.18 3.20
CA LYS A 29 -4.72 -17.24 4.38
C LYS A 29 -3.92 -17.10 5.68
N GLU A 30 -2.77 -17.75 5.78
CA GLU A 30 -1.87 -17.63 6.92
C GLU A 30 -1.30 -16.20 7.04
N THR A 31 -0.81 -15.65 5.94
CA THR A 31 -0.33 -14.24 5.87
C THR A 31 -1.38 -13.27 6.41
N LEU A 32 -2.61 -13.35 5.90
CA LEU A 32 -3.71 -12.45 6.29
C LEU A 32 -4.14 -12.66 7.73
N LYS A 33 -4.12 -13.91 8.23
CA LYS A 33 -4.42 -14.23 9.62
C LYS A 33 -3.41 -13.58 10.57
N VAL A 34 -2.10 -13.81 10.34
CA VAL A 34 -1.04 -13.22 11.16
C VAL A 34 -1.09 -11.70 11.12
N LEU A 35 -1.28 -11.10 9.93
CA LEU A 35 -1.41 -9.66 9.78
C LEU A 35 -2.61 -9.12 10.60
N LYS A 36 -3.77 -9.77 10.51
CA LYS A 36 -4.97 -9.41 11.30
C LYS A 36 -4.69 -9.50 12.81
N ASP A 37 -4.00 -10.54 13.27
CA ASP A 37 -3.70 -10.72 14.68
C ASP A 37 -2.74 -9.63 15.20
N ILE A 38 -1.75 -9.22 14.39
CA ILE A 38 -0.88 -8.08 14.70
C ILE A 38 -1.69 -6.79 14.80
N LEU A 39 -2.55 -6.50 13.82
CA LEU A 39 -3.39 -5.31 13.80
C LEU A 39 -4.33 -5.24 15.01
N ASN A 40 -4.96 -6.34 15.38
CA ASN A 40 -5.82 -6.43 16.56
C ASN A 40 -5.05 -6.17 17.87
N LYS A 41 -3.81 -6.71 17.99
CA LYS A 41 -2.94 -6.44 19.16
C LYS A 41 -2.53 -4.96 19.26
N LEU A 42 -2.54 -4.24 18.15
CA LEU A 42 -2.27 -2.79 18.08
C LEU A 42 -3.55 -1.94 18.24
N ASP A 43 -4.68 -2.54 18.64
CA ASP A 43 -6.00 -1.89 18.79
C ASP A 43 -6.47 -1.21 17.47
N ILE A 44 -6.23 -1.87 16.35
CA ILE A 44 -6.67 -1.42 15.03
C ILE A 44 -7.87 -2.29 14.61
N LYS A 45 -9.01 -1.64 14.33
CA LYS A 45 -10.19 -2.33 13.81
C LYS A 45 -9.91 -2.80 12.38
N VAL A 46 -10.13 -4.10 12.12
CA VAL A 46 -9.94 -4.69 10.78
C VAL A 46 -11.31 -4.94 10.14
N LEU A 47 -11.53 -4.36 8.97
CA LEU A 47 -12.66 -4.65 8.09
C LEU A 47 -12.21 -5.51 6.91
N ARG A 48 -13.15 -6.19 6.28
CA ARG A 48 -12.92 -7.04 5.12
C ARG A 48 -13.78 -6.55 3.94
N PRO A 49 -13.38 -6.81 2.68
CA PRO A 49 -14.22 -6.55 1.53
C PRO A 49 -15.63 -7.11 1.68
N SER A 50 -16.62 -6.40 1.17
CA SER A 50 -18.05 -6.72 1.40
C SER A 50 -18.52 -7.95 0.66
N LYS A 51 -17.87 -8.28 -0.43
CA LYS A 51 -18.14 -9.48 -1.22
C LYS A 51 -16.90 -10.30 -1.42
N ASP A 52 -17.17 -11.56 -1.53
CA ASP A 52 -16.30 -12.55 -2.08
C ASP A 52 -16.38 -12.45 -3.60
N SER A 53 -15.87 -11.36 -4.13
CA SER A 53 -15.92 -11.15 -5.56
C SER A 53 -15.11 -12.24 -6.27
N PRO A 54 -15.75 -12.95 -7.21
CA PRO A 54 -15.08 -13.86 -8.11
C PRO A 54 -14.33 -13.09 -9.21
N SER A 55 -13.88 -11.86 -8.95
CA SER A 55 -13.23 -11.11 -10.01
C SER A 55 -12.01 -11.87 -10.50
N GLU A 56 -12.00 -12.16 -11.79
CA GLU A 56 -10.84 -12.71 -12.49
C GLU A 56 -9.59 -11.84 -12.35
N LEU A 57 -9.74 -10.65 -11.74
CA LEU A 57 -8.73 -9.61 -11.67
C LEU A 57 -7.92 -9.58 -10.38
N CYS A 58 -8.11 -10.53 -9.47
CA CYS A 58 -7.25 -10.69 -8.29
C CYS A 58 -7.15 -9.52 -7.31
N ARG A 59 -8.10 -8.58 -7.28
CA ARG A 59 -7.90 -7.30 -6.60
C ARG A 59 -8.41 -7.23 -5.20
N SER A 60 -9.31 -8.12 -4.82
CA SER A 60 -9.77 -8.22 -3.44
C SER A 60 -8.64 -8.51 -2.44
N LEU A 61 -7.50 -9.04 -2.90
CA LEU A 61 -6.29 -9.19 -2.09
C LEU A 61 -5.51 -7.87 -1.99
N TRP A 62 -5.32 -7.18 -3.12
CA TRP A 62 -4.49 -5.97 -3.23
C TRP A 62 -5.35 -4.70 -3.09
N VAL A 63 -6.03 -4.58 -1.95
CA VAL A 63 -7.01 -3.49 -1.69
C VAL A 63 -6.40 -2.09 -1.73
N ARG A 64 -5.08 -1.97 -1.59
CA ARG A 64 -4.37 -0.69 -1.69
C ARG A 64 -4.56 -0.02 -3.03
N ASP A 65 -4.60 -0.81 -4.11
CA ASP A 65 -4.59 -0.29 -5.48
C ASP A 65 -5.96 0.22 -5.93
N THR A 66 -7.02 -0.10 -5.19
CA THR A 66 -8.41 0.15 -5.61
C THR A 66 -9.00 1.44 -5.08
N SER A 67 -8.38 2.03 -4.07
CA SER A 67 -8.87 3.25 -3.45
C SER A 67 -7.74 4.08 -2.86
N ILE A 68 -7.98 5.38 -2.77
CA ILE A 68 -7.16 6.30 -1.97
C ILE A 68 -7.97 6.84 -0.82
N ASN A 69 -7.30 7.00 0.31
CA ASN A 69 -7.87 7.61 1.49
C ASN A 69 -7.00 8.81 1.89
N ILE A 70 -7.61 9.99 1.86
CA ILE A 70 -6.96 11.24 2.27
C ILE A 70 -7.86 11.88 3.32
N ASP A 71 -7.31 12.03 4.53
CA ASP A 71 -8.06 12.40 5.72
C ASP A 71 -9.25 11.43 5.92
N ASN A 72 -10.49 11.88 5.80
CA ASN A 72 -11.68 11.04 5.94
C ASN A 72 -12.40 10.80 4.60
N ASN A 73 -11.78 11.20 3.49
CA ASN A 73 -12.36 11.02 2.18
C ASN A 73 -11.79 9.76 1.52
N ILE A 74 -12.68 8.90 1.04
CA ILE A 74 -12.33 7.72 0.25
C ILE A 74 -12.70 7.98 -1.21
N TYR A 75 -11.76 7.72 -2.09
CA TYR A 75 -11.96 7.80 -3.53
C TYR A 75 -11.71 6.43 -4.15
N LEU A 76 -12.73 5.90 -4.80
CA LEU A 76 -12.63 4.68 -5.59
C LEU A 76 -11.95 4.98 -6.91
N ILE A 77 -11.02 4.13 -7.30
CA ILE A 77 -10.26 4.26 -8.54
C ILE A 77 -10.89 3.35 -9.60
N PRO A 78 -11.55 3.92 -10.64
CA PRO A 78 -12.33 3.13 -11.60
C PRO A 78 -11.47 2.33 -12.58
N HIS A 79 -10.27 2.81 -12.87
CA HIS A 79 -9.39 2.21 -13.86
C HIS A 79 -7.95 2.12 -13.38
N MET A 80 -7.22 1.15 -13.91
CA MET A 80 -5.77 1.05 -13.79
C MET A 80 -5.09 0.98 -15.15
N VAL A 81 -3.83 1.35 -15.19
CA VAL A 81 -2.97 1.07 -16.35
C VAL A 81 -2.56 -0.40 -16.32
N ASN A 82 -2.95 -1.15 -17.34
CA ASN A 82 -2.42 -2.49 -17.55
C ASN A 82 -1.10 -2.42 -18.31
N VAL A 83 0.00 -2.65 -17.59
CA VAL A 83 1.35 -2.53 -18.13
C VAL A 83 1.60 -3.53 -19.27
N SER A 84 1.09 -4.76 -19.14
CA SER A 84 1.28 -5.82 -20.15
C SER A 84 0.53 -5.52 -21.45
N LYS A 85 -0.68 -4.98 -21.34
CA LYS A 85 -1.53 -4.65 -22.49
C LYS A 85 -1.36 -3.22 -22.99
N LYS A 86 -0.60 -2.40 -22.27
CA LYS A 86 -0.39 -0.97 -22.57
C LYS A 86 -1.70 -0.18 -22.72
N ASN A 87 -2.74 -0.55 -21.97
CA ASN A 87 -4.05 0.09 -21.99
C ASN A 87 -4.58 0.27 -20.56
N ARG A 88 -5.69 0.99 -20.43
CA ARG A 88 -6.43 1.13 -19.16
C ARG A 88 -7.48 0.03 -19.08
N GLN A 89 -7.59 -0.58 -17.91
CA GLN A 89 -8.60 -1.61 -17.62
C GLN A 89 -9.48 -1.18 -16.46
N PRO A 90 -10.79 -1.49 -16.53
CA PRO A 90 -11.70 -1.27 -15.41
C PRO A 90 -11.21 -2.00 -14.15
N LYS A 91 -11.43 -1.38 -12.99
CA LYS A 91 -11.31 -2.04 -11.69
C LYS A 91 -12.71 -2.38 -11.20
N GLU A 92 -12.85 -3.55 -10.61
CA GLU A 92 -14.06 -3.92 -9.87
C GLU A 92 -13.99 -3.30 -8.46
N GLU A 93 -14.40 -2.05 -8.37
CA GLU A 93 -14.18 -1.20 -7.21
C GLU A 93 -15.04 -1.60 -6.01
N VAL A 94 -16.30 -1.88 -6.30
CA VAL A 94 -17.34 -2.03 -5.27
C VAL A 94 -17.07 -3.23 -4.37
N ASP A 95 -16.48 -4.28 -4.90
CA ASP A 95 -16.23 -5.52 -4.17
C ASP A 95 -14.97 -5.47 -3.30
N THR A 96 -14.15 -4.43 -3.45
CA THR A 96 -12.90 -4.27 -2.69
C THR A 96 -13.07 -3.50 -1.39
N LEU A 97 -14.22 -2.88 -1.17
CA LEU A 97 -14.52 -2.14 0.06
C LEU A 97 -15.57 -2.85 0.93
N PRO A 98 -15.49 -2.73 2.25
CA PRO A 98 -16.56 -3.14 3.15
C PRO A 98 -17.85 -2.36 2.89
N LYS A 99 -19.01 -2.99 3.14
CA LYS A 99 -20.32 -2.34 2.96
C LYS A 99 -20.45 -1.03 3.74
N GLU A 100 -19.87 -1.00 4.93
CA GLU A 100 -19.86 0.15 5.83
C GLU A 100 -19.14 1.36 5.23
N VAL A 101 -18.26 1.12 4.27
CA VAL A 101 -17.40 2.14 3.66
C VAL A 101 -17.91 2.60 2.31
N ILE A 102 -18.56 1.72 1.55
CA ILE A 102 -19.04 2.01 0.18
C ILE A 102 -19.93 3.26 0.14
N GLY A 103 -20.81 3.44 1.15
CA GLY A 103 -21.76 4.56 1.20
C GLY A 103 -21.11 5.95 1.32
N PHE A 104 -19.84 6.02 1.72
CA PHE A 104 -19.09 7.26 1.88
C PHE A 104 -18.05 7.48 0.79
N ALA A 105 -17.81 6.47 -0.05
CA ALA A 105 -16.78 6.55 -1.06
C ALA A 105 -17.25 7.35 -2.28
N LYS A 106 -16.40 8.27 -2.72
CA LYS A 106 -16.58 9.01 -3.97
C LYS A 106 -15.87 8.26 -5.10
N ARG A 107 -16.40 8.34 -6.31
CA ARG A 107 -15.74 7.75 -7.47
C ARG A 107 -14.82 8.77 -8.12
N LEU A 108 -13.58 8.38 -8.37
CA LEU A 108 -12.65 9.19 -9.14
C LEU A 108 -13.10 9.26 -10.61
N SER A 109 -12.89 10.39 -11.25
CA SER A 109 -13.22 10.53 -12.68
C SER A 109 -12.32 9.62 -13.54
N GLU A 110 -12.91 9.06 -14.60
CA GLU A 110 -12.25 8.09 -15.47
C GLU A 110 -11.03 8.62 -16.23
N ASN A 111 -10.95 9.95 -16.42
CA ASN A 111 -9.80 10.58 -17.07
C ASN A 111 -8.58 10.76 -16.16
N ILE A 112 -8.71 10.47 -14.86
CA ILE A 112 -7.62 10.57 -13.89
C ILE A 112 -6.87 9.23 -13.83
N VAL A 113 -5.56 9.26 -14.07
CA VAL A 113 -4.68 8.10 -13.99
C VAL A 113 -3.94 8.15 -12.66
N LEU A 114 -4.43 7.35 -11.71
CA LEU A 114 -3.94 7.31 -10.34
C LEU A 114 -4.21 5.94 -9.73
N ASP A 115 -3.23 5.39 -9.02
CA ASP A 115 -3.36 4.15 -8.23
C ASP A 115 -3.10 4.42 -6.75
N GLY A 116 -3.80 3.69 -5.87
CA GLY A 116 -3.70 3.90 -4.42
C GLY A 116 -2.33 3.59 -3.82
N GLY A 117 -1.57 2.68 -4.43
CA GLY A 117 -0.19 2.40 -4.05
C GLY A 117 0.79 3.55 -4.33
N ASP A 118 0.39 4.50 -5.18
CA ASP A 118 1.18 5.69 -5.49
C ASP A 118 0.86 6.89 -4.59
N VAL A 119 -0.07 6.75 -3.63
CA VAL A 119 -0.45 7.84 -2.73
C VAL A 119 -0.10 7.50 -1.28
N ILE A 120 0.74 8.34 -0.67
CA ILE A 120 1.16 8.21 0.72
C ILE A 120 0.89 9.52 1.44
N GLN A 121 -0.02 9.51 2.41
CA GLN A 121 -0.32 10.67 3.24
C GLN A 121 0.49 10.64 4.54
N GLU A 122 1.07 11.78 4.89
CA GLU A 122 1.66 12.07 6.20
C GLU A 122 1.23 13.47 6.66
N ASN A 123 0.35 13.54 7.64
CA ASN A 123 -0.17 14.81 8.16
C ASN A 123 -0.70 15.72 7.03
N ASN A 124 -0.09 16.92 6.86
CA ASN A 124 -0.44 17.87 5.81
C ASN A 124 0.29 17.63 4.47
N LYS A 125 1.07 16.54 4.36
CA LYS A 125 1.81 16.21 3.15
C LYS A 125 1.19 15.00 2.46
N ILE A 126 1.19 15.03 1.13
CA ILE A 126 0.84 13.89 0.29
C ILE A 126 1.99 13.66 -0.68
N PHE A 127 2.61 12.49 -0.58
CA PHE A 127 3.58 12.03 -1.56
C PHE A 127 2.83 11.27 -2.65
N ILE A 128 3.03 11.69 -3.90
CA ILE A 128 2.44 11.02 -5.06
C ILE A 128 3.52 10.48 -5.97
N GLY A 129 3.41 9.21 -6.33
CA GLY A 129 4.27 8.58 -7.32
C GLY A 129 3.97 9.08 -8.73
N LYS A 130 5.01 9.31 -9.52
CA LYS A 130 4.93 9.46 -10.97
C LYS A 130 5.67 8.30 -11.61
N GLY A 131 4.93 7.36 -12.15
CA GLY A 131 5.48 6.10 -12.62
C GLY A 131 4.60 5.44 -13.67
N ILE A 132 4.51 4.12 -13.62
CA ILE A 132 3.78 3.34 -14.62
C ILE A 132 2.27 3.44 -14.42
N ARG A 133 1.82 3.55 -13.16
CA ARG A 133 0.41 3.46 -12.75
C ARG A 133 -0.25 4.82 -12.53
N THR A 134 0.56 5.84 -12.33
CA THR A 134 0.09 7.20 -12.02
C THR A 134 0.83 8.21 -12.89
N ASP A 135 0.08 9.12 -13.49
CA ASP A 135 0.63 10.18 -14.33
C ASP A 135 0.34 11.58 -13.76
N ASN A 136 0.59 12.61 -14.58
CA ASN A 136 0.40 13.98 -14.17
C ASN A 136 -1.07 14.36 -13.90
N SER A 137 -2.05 13.64 -14.47
CA SER A 137 -3.49 13.90 -14.22
C SER A 137 -3.85 13.62 -12.75
N GLY A 138 -3.28 12.57 -12.16
CA GLY A 138 -3.43 12.26 -10.74
C GLY A 138 -2.84 13.35 -9.84
N TYR A 139 -1.66 13.87 -10.17
CA TYR A 139 -1.03 14.97 -9.43
C TYR A 139 -1.87 16.25 -9.48
N LEU A 140 -2.34 16.64 -10.67
CA LEU A 140 -3.16 17.84 -10.85
C LEU A 140 -4.51 17.71 -10.13
N TRP A 141 -5.10 16.53 -10.16
CA TRP A 141 -6.33 16.27 -9.43
C TRP A 141 -6.12 16.42 -7.91
N LEU A 142 -5.06 15.83 -7.34
CA LEU A 142 -4.76 15.99 -5.92
C LEU A 142 -4.56 17.44 -5.52
N LYS A 143 -3.85 18.23 -6.33
CA LYS A 143 -3.66 19.66 -6.06
C LYS A 143 -4.96 20.45 -6.08
N LYS A 144 -5.89 20.08 -6.95
CA LYS A 144 -7.19 20.73 -7.07
C LYS A 144 -8.13 20.33 -5.94
N GLU A 145 -8.17 19.05 -5.59
CA GLU A 145 -9.08 18.50 -4.58
C GLU A 145 -8.64 18.83 -3.15
N PHE A 146 -7.32 18.94 -2.93
CA PHE A 146 -6.71 19.21 -1.63
C PHE A 146 -5.73 20.38 -1.68
N PRO A 147 -6.22 21.62 -1.96
CA PRO A 147 -5.36 22.79 -2.16
C PRO A 147 -4.57 23.19 -0.89
N GLU A 148 -5.06 22.79 0.30
CA GLU A 148 -4.39 23.03 1.58
C GLU A 148 -3.25 22.06 1.86
N LYS A 149 -3.13 20.96 1.10
CA LYS A 149 -2.08 19.96 1.29
C LYS A 149 -0.81 20.30 0.51
N ASN A 150 0.32 19.96 1.10
CA ASN A 150 1.60 20.01 0.41
C ASN A 150 1.79 18.73 -0.41
N ILE A 151 1.53 18.80 -1.73
CA ILE A 151 1.65 17.67 -2.64
C ILE A 151 3.08 17.58 -3.18
N ILE A 152 3.77 16.48 -2.88
CA ILE A 152 5.16 16.21 -3.25
C ILE A 152 5.20 15.06 -4.26
N GLN A 153 5.58 15.35 -5.51
CA GLN A 153 5.71 14.33 -6.56
C GLN A 153 7.08 13.65 -6.48
N ILE A 154 7.08 12.31 -6.58
CA ILE A 154 8.29 11.47 -6.61
C ILE A 154 8.27 10.62 -7.88
N GLU A 155 9.26 10.79 -8.74
CA GLU A 155 9.43 9.94 -9.93
C GLU A 155 10.06 8.61 -9.53
N HIS A 156 9.49 7.50 -10.02
CA HIS A 156 9.96 6.15 -9.74
C HIS A 156 9.76 5.19 -10.91
N SER A 157 10.50 4.09 -10.88
CA SER A 157 10.43 2.98 -11.87
C SER A 157 9.85 1.68 -11.30
N SER A 158 9.36 1.69 -10.05
CA SER A 158 8.65 0.57 -9.43
C SER A 158 7.21 0.47 -9.94
N LEU A 159 6.51 -0.60 -9.59
CA LEU A 159 5.08 -0.73 -9.89
C LEU A 159 4.28 0.39 -9.24
N HIS A 160 4.52 0.62 -7.93
CA HIS A 160 3.93 1.72 -7.15
C HIS A 160 5.00 2.37 -6.28
N LEU A 161 4.72 3.62 -5.86
CA LEU A 161 5.60 4.37 -4.96
C LEU A 161 5.77 3.65 -3.62
N ASP A 162 4.73 3.10 -3.05
CA ASP A 162 4.75 2.45 -1.74
C ASP A 162 5.55 1.14 -1.70
N ASN A 163 5.96 0.61 -2.84
CA ASN A 163 6.90 -0.49 -2.91
C ASN A 163 8.35 -0.03 -2.66
N CYS A 164 8.68 1.19 -3.06
CA CYS A 164 10.04 1.70 -3.05
C CYS A 164 10.24 2.95 -2.18
N PHE A 165 9.19 3.42 -1.50
CA PHE A 165 9.24 4.58 -0.62
C PHE A 165 8.26 4.41 0.55
N SER A 166 8.71 4.72 1.76
CA SER A 166 7.87 4.78 2.96
C SER A 166 8.26 5.95 3.84
N VAL A 167 7.25 6.61 4.40
CA VAL A 167 7.46 7.62 5.44
C VAL A 167 7.38 6.93 6.80
N LEU A 168 8.40 7.13 7.60
CA LEU A 168 8.54 6.58 8.94
C LEU A 168 8.39 7.70 9.98
N PRO A 169 7.99 7.38 11.22
CA PRO A 169 7.97 8.35 12.32
C PRO A 169 9.34 9.02 12.54
N ASN A 170 9.32 10.16 13.24
CA ASN A 170 10.50 10.95 13.55
C ASN A 170 11.20 11.56 12.30
N ASN A 171 10.40 12.00 11.33
CA ASN A 171 10.90 12.64 10.11
C ASN A 171 11.93 11.78 9.36
N ARG A 172 11.64 10.50 9.16
CA ARG A 172 12.48 9.59 8.40
C ARG A 172 11.75 9.10 7.15
N VAL A 173 12.51 8.83 6.11
CA VAL A 173 12.00 8.14 4.91
C VAL A 173 12.90 6.96 4.57
N LEU A 174 12.26 5.86 4.21
CA LEU A 174 12.90 4.70 3.65
C LEU A 174 12.68 4.70 2.15
N TYR A 175 13.72 4.55 1.34
CA TYR A 175 13.59 4.54 -0.11
C TYR A 175 14.59 3.60 -0.79
N SER A 176 14.23 3.15 -2.00
CA SER A 176 15.12 2.39 -2.89
C SER A 176 15.70 3.30 -3.97
N ARG A 177 17.03 3.47 -3.98
CA ARG A 177 17.74 4.22 -5.04
C ARG A 177 17.73 3.51 -6.38
N LYS A 178 17.43 2.21 -6.41
CA LYS A 178 17.21 1.47 -7.65
C LYS A 178 16.02 2.04 -8.41
N HIS A 179 14.95 2.38 -7.71
CA HIS A 179 13.68 2.80 -8.27
C HIS A 179 13.46 4.31 -8.25
N ILE A 180 14.05 5.01 -7.28
CA ILE A 180 13.97 6.48 -7.14
C ILE A 180 15.38 7.05 -7.35
N LYS A 181 15.64 7.60 -8.51
CA LYS A 181 16.97 8.11 -8.88
C LYS A 181 17.33 9.39 -8.13
N SER A 182 16.34 10.21 -7.83
CA SER A 182 16.54 11.45 -7.08
C SER A 182 15.30 11.75 -6.23
N LEU A 183 15.52 11.89 -4.93
CA LEU A 183 14.49 12.40 -4.04
C LEU A 183 14.35 13.92 -4.22
N PRO A 184 13.13 14.48 -4.14
CA PRO A 184 12.90 15.92 -4.14
C PRO A 184 13.71 16.62 -3.04
N THR A 185 14.15 17.86 -3.31
CA THR A 185 14.92 18.67 -2.34
C THR A 185 14.14 18.84 -1.04
N SER A 186 12.83 19.03 -1.10
CA SER A 186 11.95 19.13 0.07
C SER A 186 11.98 17.87 0.95
N VAL A 187 12.16 16.67 0.36
CA VAL A 187 12.33 15.44 1.11
C VAL A 187 13.70 15.39 1.77
N LYS A 188 14.77 15.65 1.00
CA LYS A 188 16.15 15.63 1.51
C LYS A 188 16.38 16.59 2.67
N ASN A 189 15.73 17.76 2.63
CA ASN A 189 15.93 18.82 3.63
C ASN A 189 15.11 18.60 4.91
N ASN A 190 14.01 17.82 4.83
CA ASN A 190 13.07 17.68 5.95
C ASN A 190 13.03 16.27 6.56
N TYR A 191 13.77 15.32 5.99
CA TYR A 191 13.76 13.93 6.45
C TYR A 191 15.18 13.36 6.54
N GLU A 192 15.41 12.55 7.56
CA GLU A 192 16.53 11.61 7.59
C GLU A 192 16.25 10.49 6.57
N VAL A 193 17.16 10.32 5.62
CA VAL A 193 16.97 9.44 4.47
C VAL A 193 17.67 8.12 4.70
N ILE A 194 16.90 7.02 4.69
CA ILE A 194 17.41 5.64 4.83
C ILE A 194 17.32 4.97 3.45
N CYS A 195 18.47 4.63 2.89
CA CYS A 195 18.53 3.92 1.61
C CYS A 195 18.50 2.40 1.86
N VAL A 196 17.53 1.71 1.25
CA VAL A 196 17.35 0.26 1.41
C VAL A 196 18.60 -0.52 0.99
N GLU A 197 19.22 -0.11 -0.10
CA GLU A 197 20.37 -0.80 -0.70
C GLU A 197 21.65 -0.75 0.16
N ASP A 198 21.69 0.08 1.18
CA ASP A 198 22.81 0.11 2.13
C ASP A 198 22.75 -1.07 3.13
N TYR A 199 21.60 -1.75 3.20
CA TYR A 199 21.32 -2.83 4.17
C TYR A 199 20.96 -4.16 3.53
N ILE A 200 20.79 -4.23 2.22
CA ILE A 200 20.40 -5.46 1.52
C ILE A 200 21.45 -5.89 0.51
N GLU A 201 21.72 -7.20 0.45
CA GLU A 201 22.72 -7.77 -0.45
C GLU A 201 22.18 -7.99 -1.88
N SER A 202 20.87 -8.14 -2.02
CA SER A 202 20.22 -8.44 -3.31
C SER A 202 19.39 -7.25 -3.78
N ARG A 203 19.81 -6.63 -4.87
CA ARG A 203 19.04 -5.56 -5.53
C ARG A 203 17.68 -6.03 -6.10
N ALA A 204 17.50 -7.34 -6.29
CA ALA A 204 16.29 -7.88 -6.92
C ALA A 204 15.00 -7.63 -6.12
N LEU A 205 15.10 -7.53 -4.80
CA LEU A 205 13.94 -7.33 -3.92
C LEU A 205 13.94 -5.95 -3.22
N ALA A 206 14.81 -5.03 -3.63
CA ALA A 206 14.92 -3.70 -3.04
C ALA A 206 13.58 -2.94 -3.01
N GLU A 207 12.75 -3.15 -4.03
CA GLU A 207 11.43 -2.55 -4.11
C GLU A 207 10.47 -2.99 -3.00
N LEU A 208 10.57 -4.24 -2.53
CA LEU A 208 9.65 -4.73 -1.48
C LEU A 208 10.07 -4.34 -0.07
N ALA A 209 11.33 -3.96 0.12
CA ALA A 209 11.81 -3.49 1.42
C ALA A 209 11.19 -2.14 1.81
N GLY A 210 10.74 -1.33 0.84
CA GLY A 210 9.98 -0.11 1.07
C GLY A 210 8.51 -0.36 1.43
N ASN A 211 7.97 -1.55 1.18
CA ASN A 211 6.55 -1.86 1.39
C ASN A 211 6.27 -2.24 2.86
N ILE A 212 6.36 -1.26 3.74
CA ILE A 212 6.15 -1.39 5.19
C ILE A 212 4.85 -0.70 5.58
N LEU A 213 4.01 -1.39 6.36
CA LEU A 213 2.84 -0.78 6.98
C LEU A 213 3.25 -0.12 8.29
N VAL A 214 3.06 1.18 8.39
CA VAL A 214 3.51 2.01 9.51
C VAL A 214 2.34 2.39 10.40
N PHE A 215 2.45 2.12 11.69
CA PHE A 215 1.50 2.57 12.71
C PHE A 215 2.22 3.06 13.96
N LYS A 216 2.26 4.38 14.17
CA LYS A 216 3.09 5.00 15.20
C LYS A 216 4.53 4.48 15.06
N LYS A 217 5.17 4.00 16.13
CA LYS A 217 6.51 3.39 16.07
C LYS A 217 6.52 1.90 15.67
N ASN A 218 5.34 1.32 15.39
CA ASN A 218 5.25 -0.07 14.93
C ASN A 218 5.40 -0.15 13.42
N LEU A 219 6.29 -1.00 12.96
CA LEU A 219 6.54 -1.28 11.55
C LEU A 219 6.16 -2.74 11.27
N ILE A 220 5.18 -2.95 10.41
CA ILE A 220 4.72 -4.28 10.03
C ILE A 220 5.26 -4.58 8.63
N CYS A 221 6.04 -5.62 8.49
CA CYS A 221 6.77 -5.96 7.28
C CYS A 221 6.72 -7.46 6.95
N ALA A 222 7.02 -7.79 5.72
CA ALA A 222 7.17 -9.18 5.30
C ALA A 222 8.39 -9.82 5.99
N ASP A 223 8.24 -11.05 6.51
CA ASP A 223 9.35 -11.81 7.06
C ASP A 223 10.21 -12.39 5.93
N LEU A 224 11.11 -11.57 5.42
CA LEU A 224 12.05 -11.95 4.37
C LEU A 224 13.48 -11.89 4.89
N ARG A 225 14.14 -13.05 4.97
CA ARG A 225 15.52 -13.20 5.49
C ARG A 225 16.51 -12.21 4.88
N LYS A 226 16.32 -11.81 3.62
CA LYS A 226 17.17 -10.88 2.89
C LYS A 226 17.15 -9.45 3.46
N PHE A 227 16.17 -9.11 4.29
CA PHE A 227 16.02 -7.78 4.91
C PHE A 227 16.48 -7.71 6.36
N LYS A 228 17.06 -8.77 6.91
CA LYS A 228 17.45 -8.82 8.33
C LYS A 228 18.34 -7.65 8.76
N LYS A 229 19.30 -7.25 7.93
CA LYS A 229 20.20 -6.11 8.25
C LYS A 229 19.41 -4.81 8.30
N LEU A 230 18.49 -4.57 7.35
CA LEU A 230 17.61 -3.42 7.34
C LEU A 230 16.71 -3.41 8.58
N TYR A 231 16.06 -4.53 8.89
CA TYR A 231 15.16 -4.62 10.04
C TYR A 231 15.91 -4.38 11.36
N LYS A 232 17.12 -4.94 11.51
CA LYS A 232 17.96 -4.67 12.67
C LYS A 232 18.37 -3.21 12.80
N HIS A 233 18.65 -2.53 11.68
CA HIS A 233 18.90 -1.10 11.68
C HIS A 233 17.66 -0.32 12.15
N LEU A 234 16.47 -0.64 11.65
CA LEU A 234 15.22 0.00 12.07
C LEU A 234 14.91 -0.23 13.55
N GLU A 235 15.16 -1.45 14.08
CA GLU A 235 15.06 -1.72 15.52
C GLU A 235 16.01 -0.85 16.35
N ASN A 236 17.26 -0.68 15.90
CA ASN A 236 18.25 0.17 16.56
C ASN A 236 17.84 1.67 16.54
N LEU A 237 17.02 2.09 15.57
CA LEU A 237 16.42 3.43 15.53
C LEU A 237 15.20 3.58 16.44
N GLY A 238 14.83 2.52 17.20
CA GLY A 238 13.75 2.53 18.19
C GLY A 238 12.38 2.12 17.64
N TYR A 239 12.30 1.56 16.43
CA TYR A 239 11.05 1.02 15.91
C TYR A 239 10.76 -0.37 16.47
N ILE A 240 9.48 -0.71 16.61
CA ILE A 240 9.00 -2.03 16.99
C ILE A 240 8.62 -2.78 15.72
N MET A 241 9.37 -3.83 15.41
CA MET A 241 9.16 -4.61 14.20
C MET A 241 8.16 -5.74 14.42
N HIS A 242 7.22 -5.88 13.50
CA HIS A 242 6.26 -7.00 13.43
C HIS A 242 6.43 -7.72 12.10
N TYR A 243 6.61 -9.02 12.15
CA TYR A 243 6.92 -9.83 10.98
C TYR A 243 5.71 -10.66 10.55
N VAL A 244 5.38 -10.57 9.28
CA VAL A 244 4.28 -11.32 8.65
C VAL A 244 4.88 -12.36 7.72
N PRO A 245 4.55 -13.65 7.84
CA PRO A 245 4.99 -14.66 6.90
C PRO A 245 4.43 -14.31 5.51
N PHE A 246 5.30 -14.17 4.53
CA PHE A 246 4.91 -13.64 3.21
C PHE A 246 5.11 -14.66 2.08
N PHE A 247 5.73 -15.79 2.37
CA PHE A 247 5.95 -16.91 1.44
C PHE A 247 6.35 -16.42 0.04
N ASP A 248 5.63 -16.87 -0.98
CA ASP A 248 5.87 -16.52 -2.38
C ASP A 248 5.03 -15.32 -2.89
N LEU A 249 4.25 -14.65 -2.02
CA LEU A 249 3.42 -13.50 -2.42
C LEU A 249 4.22 -12.34 -3.01
N TYR A 250 5.48 -12.19 -2.58
CA TYR A 250 6.38 -11.17 -3.14
C TYR A 250 6.60 -11.33 -4.66
N LYS A 251 6.37 -12.53 -5.23
CA LYS A 251 6.46 -12.76 -6.68
C LYS A 251 5.37 -12.06 -7.47
N ASP A 252 4.30 -11.61 -6.82
CA ASP A 252 3.23 -10.82 -7.41
C ASP A 252 3.53 -9.31 -7.36
N ASN A 253 4.76 -8.92 -7.01
CA ASN A 253 5.22 -7.53 -6.83
C ASN A 253 4.43 -6.75 -5.77
N GLY A 254 3.84 -7.43 -4.80
CA GLY A 254 3.13 -6.85 -3.67
C GLY A 254 3.83 -7.10 -2.34
N GLY A 255 3.58 -6.23 -1.36
CA GLY A 255 4.07 -6.35 0.01
C GLY A 255 2.94 -6.23 1.03
N VAL A 256 3.28 -6.17 2.32
CA VAL A 256 2.31 -6.15 3.42
C VAL A 256 1.39 -4.94 3.33
N ARG A 257 1.90 -3.78 2.92
CA ARG A 257 1.12 -2.56 2.75
C ARG A 257 0.07 -2.71 1.66
N CYS A 258 0.37 -3.39 0.56
CA CYS A 258 -0.57 -3.62 -0.56
C CYS A 258 -1.80 -4.43 -0.14
N LEU A 259 -1.67 -5.29 0.89
CA LEU A 259 -2.77 -6.06 1.46
C LEU A 259 -3.75 -5.22 2.28
N THR A 260 -3.47 -3.93 2.47
CA THR A 260 -4.20 -3.07 3.41
C THR A 260 -4.47 -1.69 2.83
N THR A 261 -5.59 -1.08 3.21
CA THR A 261 -5.79 0.36 3.06
C THR A 261 -6.29 0.97 4.35
N TRP A 262 -5.74 2.13 4.73
CA TRP A 262 -6.14 2.84 5.94
C TRP A 262 -7.46 3.55 5.73
N TYR A 263 -8.26 3.58 6.81
CA TYR A 263 -9.48 4.34 6.87
C TYR A 263 -9.60 5.04 8.23
N LYS A 264 -9.75 6.35 8.23
CA LYS A 264 -10.00 7.11 9.44
C LYS A 264 -11.48 7.48 9.48
N VAL A 265 -12.13 7.28 10.63
CA VAL A 265 -13.52 7.68 10.85
C VAL A 265 -13.55 8.60 12.07
N ASP A 266 -14.11 9.79 11.88
CA ASP A 266 -14.29 10.74 12.99
C ASP A 266 -15.46 10.34 13.91
N ASN A 267 -16.43 9.58 13.38
CA ASN A 267 -17.59 9.09 14.10
C ASN A 267 -17.66 7.56 14.05
N GLU A 268 -18.29 6.97 15.06
CA GLU A 268 -18.54 5.52 15.07
C GLU A 268 -19.36 5.13 13.82
N ILE A 269 -18.83 4.23 13.03
CA ILE A 269 -19.64 3.50 12.05
C ILE A 269 -20.63 2.69 12.87
N LYS A 270 -21.90 3.14 12.90
CA LYS A 270 -23.01 2.46 13.57
C LYS A 270 -23.35 1.15 12.88
#